data_e292033e750d9e46d512a535b6eb9f8a
#
_entry.id   e292033e750d9e46d512a535b6eb9f8a
#
_cell.length_a   1.000
_cell.length_b   1.000
_cell.length_c   1.000
_cell.angle_alpha   90.00
_cell.angle_beta   90.00
_cell.angle_gamma   90.00
#
_symmetry.space_group_name_H-M   'P 1'
#
loop_
_entity.id
_entity.type
_entity.pdbx_description
1 polymer ?
#
loop_
_entity_poly.entity_id
_entity_poly.type
_entity_poly.pdbx_seq_one_letter_code
_entity_poly.pdbx_strand_id
1 'polypeptide(L)'
;MMESISFQVDDGHGMSRDEFISRWLVVGTESKASGLSTAKEDRNGLKVRPKLGQKGIGRLSSANLGPLCLIISKRKKCDFVVSLIDWRLFENPFLNLSDILIPVEEVQSLEQILPVAENLRIELLRNVTGHPDNDAELNTDRPELIARRERISTAWKQFDSVSESEGKSKPSSAIIDMLTELPFAPHHLSEWQVWKGESECGTALLVSGLNFDLQAQVDATQSDISAMASRTRFFETLSSFVDTYSDNFQSSSLTADPDFSYAVRVWENDSLLPKLILGSGNEFNAAKLSNIEHVIDGIFDAEGVFRGHIRAFGRDLDEECIIYPPDDLSMPVRDDGKVGPFGLYIGALEFDPKNTSLSDAEFEYFKGLAERYAGFLVFRDGLRILPYGRTDNDFFEIDERRSRNAGREFWNHRQMFGRVAISRQRNPNLKDKAGREGFLDNRAAKV
;
A
#
# COMPACT_ATOMS: atom_id res chain seq x y z
N MET A 1 -2.86 -23.56 -17.01
CA MET A 1 -3.24 -22.76 -15.83
C MET A 1 -3.30 -21.32 -16.30
N MET A 2 -4.38 -20.59 -16.07
CA MET A 2 -4.42 -19.16 -16.38
C MET A 2 -3.38 -18.47 -15.52
N GLU A 3 -2.39 -17.83 -16.12
CA GLU A 3 -1.44 -17.01 -15.40
C GLU A 3 -2.13 -15.70 -15.00
N SER A 4 -2.31 -15.51 -13.70
CA SER A 4 -2.83 -14.27 -13.18
C SER A 4 -1.71 -13.23 -13.10
N ILE A 5 -1.95 -12.07 -13.67
CA ILE A 5 -1.02 -10.95 -13.70
C ILE A 5 -1.59 -9.81 -12.85
N SER A 6 -0.78 -9.30 -11.93
CA SER A 6 -1.03 -8.04 -11.24
C SER A 6 -0.32 -6.90 -11.95
N PHE A 7 -1.01 -5.78 -12.05
CA PHE A 7 -0.50 -4.59 -12.67
C PHE A 7 -0.62 -3.41 -11.71
N GLN A 8 0.51 -2.80 -11.36
CA GLN A 8 0.59 -1.61 -10.52
C GLN A 8 1.27 -0.50 -11.31
N VAL A 9 0.61 0.62 -11.42
CA VAL A 9 1.15 1.78 -12.15
C VAL A 9 1.00 3.05 -11.33
N ASP A 10 1.91 3.97 -11.55
CA ASP A 10 1.85 5.32 -11.05
C ASP A 10 2.23 6.34 -12.14
N ASP A 11 1.82 7.57 -11.94
CA ASP A 11 2.19 8.75 -12.71
C ASP A 11 3.22 9.61 -11.97
N GLY A 12 3.97 9.01 -11.05
CA GLY A 12 5.05 9.64 -10.31
C GLY A 12 6.20 10.10 -11.21
N HIS A 13 7.24 10.67 -10.62
CA HIS A 13 8.37 11.22 -11.40
C HIS A 13 9.24 10.16 -12.09
N GLY A 14 9.02 8.88 -11.85
CA GLY A 14 9.83 7.79 -12.39
C GLY A 14 11.28 7.82 -11.93
N MET A 15 12.11 6.98 -12.54
CA MET A 15 13.54 6.86 -12.24
C MET A 15 14.36 6.82 -13.51
N SER A 16 15.52 7.50 -13.51
CA SER A 16 16.58 7.24 -14.49
C SER A 16 17.27 5.91 -14.19
N ARG A 17 18.09 5.41 -15.11
CA ARG A 17 18.86 4.16 -14.92
C ARG A 17 19.74 4.23 -13.67
N ASP A 18 20.44 5.32 -13.46
CA ASP A 18 21.33 5.49 -12.29
C ASP A 18 20.51 5.53 -10.99
N GLU A 19 19.37 6.17 -10.98
CA GLU A 19 18.48 6.18 -9.83
C GLU A 19 17.85 4.80 -9.57
N PHE A 20 17.51 4.07 -10.63
CA PHE A 20 17.01 2.72 -10.51
C PHE A 20 18.05 1.81 -9.87
N ILE A 21 19.26 1.80 -10.39
CA ILE A 21 20.37 0.98 -9.86
C ILE A 21 20.74 1.39 -8.44
N SER A 22 20.94 2.69 -8.19
CA SER A 22 21.44 3.17 -6.89
C SER A 22 20.39 3.26 -5.79
N ARG A 23 19.10 3.36 -6.14
CA ARG A 23 18.01 3.56 -5.17
C ARG A 23 17.00 2.44 -5.16
N TRP A 24 16.65 1.85 -6.32
CA TRP A 24 15.65 0.79 -6.36
C TRP A 24 16.27 -0.59 -6.09
N LEU A 25 17.40 -0.90 -6.67
CA LEU A 25 18.09 -2.18 -6.44
C LEU A 25 18.86 -2.23 -5.11
N VAL A 26 19.18 -1.11 -4.49
CA VAL A 26 19.91 -1.05 -3.22
C VAL A 26 18.99 -0.85 -2.04
N VAL A 27 18.94 -1.78 -1.09
CA VAL A 27 18.13 -1.70 0.12
C VAL A 27 18.78 -0.82 1.17
N GLY A 28 17.99 0.01 1.89
CA GLY A 28 18.50 0.80 3.02
C GLY A 28 19.22 2.10 2.64
N THR A 29 18.93 2.67 1.46
CA THR A 29 19.51 3.95 1.04
C THR A 29 18.98 5.12 1.88
N GLU A 30 19.85 6.09 2.19
CA GLU A 30 19.49 7.33 2.91
C GLU A 30 18.61 8.29 2.09
N SER A 31 18.32 7.98 0.84
CA SER A 31 17.55 8.85 -0.07
C SER A 31 16.16 9.29 0.45
N LYS A 32 15.66 8.59 1.46
CA LYS A 32 14.38 8.91 2.14
C LYS A 32 14.56 9.38 3.58
N ALA A 33 15.73 9.27 4.16
CA ALA A 33 16.02 9.64 5.55
C ALA A 33 16.23 11.17 5.72
N SER A 34 16.84 11.82 4.76
CA SER A 34 16.97 13.27 4.72
C SER A 34 15.62 13.85 4.30
N GLY A 35 15.08 14.80 5.05
CA GLY A 35 13.86 15.56 4.73
C GLY A 35 13.91 16.38 3.43
N LEU A 36 14.72 15.94 2.46
CA LEU A 36 14.84 16.50 1.13
C LEU A 36 13.50 16.37 0.41
N SER A 37 12.83 17.49 0.25
CA SER A 37 11.67 17.61 -0.60
C SER A 37 12.05 17.20 -2.03
N THR A 38 11.11 16.58 -2.76
CA THR A 38 11.25 16.34 -4.19
C THR A 38 11.67 17.65 -4.88
N ALA A 39 12.69 17.61 -5.72
CA ALA A 39 13.18 18.80 -6.43
C ALA A 39 12.02 19.48 -7.18
N LYS A 40 12.03 20.80 -7.24
CA LYS A 40 10.93 21.58 -7.84
C LYS A 40 10.69 21.18 -9.31
N GLU A 41 11.75 20.78 -9.99
CA GLU A 41 11.76 20.32 -11.39
C GLU A 41 11.02 18.98 -11.58
N ASP A 42 11.08 18.12 -10.57
CA ASP A 42 10.43 16.79 -10.59
C ASP A 42 8.96 16.82 -10.15
N ARG A 43 8.44 17.96 -9.71
CA ARG A 43 7.07 18.07 -9.19
C ARG A 43 6.01 18.25 -10.26
N ASN A 44 6.37 18.53 -11.48
CA ASN A 44 5.43 18.82 -12.60
C ASN A 44 4.30 19.81 -12.22
N GLY A 45 4.59 20.78 -11.35
CA GLY A 45 3.58 21.72 -10.83
C GLY A 45 2.74 21.21 -9.65
N LEU A 46 2.93 19.97 -9.23
CA LEU A 46 2.19 19.38 -8.13
C LEU A 46 2.65 19.91 -6.76
N LYS A 47 1.75 19.87 -5.78
CA LYS A 47 2.05 20.22 -4.38
C LYS A 47 3.14 19.31 -3.80
N VAL A 48 3.86 19.82 -2.80
CA VAL A 48 4.83 19.00 -2.05
C VAL A 48 4.08 17.94 -1.27
N ARG A 49 4.36 16.66 -1.54
CA ARG A 49 3.84 15.54 -0.75
C ARG A 49 4.84 15.13 0.33
N PRO A 50 4.37 14.83 1.55
CA PRO A 50 5.19 14.18 2.55
C PRO A 50 5.61 12.80 2.05
N LYS A 51 6.89 12.46 2.16
CA LYS A 51 7.38 11.11 1.80
C LYS A 51 6.86 10.10 2.82
N LEU A 52 5.98 9.20 2.42
CA LEU A 52 5.36 8.19 3.30
C LEU A 52 6.34 7.10 3.77
N GLY A 53 7.33 6.74 2.97
CA GLY A 53 8.30 5.71 3.29
C GLY A 53 9.63 6.26 3.78
N GLN A 54 10.13 5.81 4.93
CA GLN A 54 11.45 6.20 5.46
C GLN A 54 12.55 5.18 5.17
N LYS A 55 12.23 3.87 5.18
CA LYS A 55 13.22 2.78 5.18
C LYS A 55 13.59 2.24 3.80
N GLY A 56 12.90 2.64 2.74
CA GLY A 56 13.19 2.18 1.38
C GLY A 56 12.92 0.69 1.11
N ILE A 57 12.21 -0.02 2.00
CA ILE A 57 11.94 -1.46 1.89
C ILE A 57 10.59 -1.79 1.21
N GLY A 58 9.74 -0.80 0.97
CA GLY A 58 8.39 -1.03 0.40
C GLY A 58 8.39 -1.74 -0.95
N ARG A 59 9.43 -1.56 -1.76
CA ARG A 59 9.61 -2.27 -3.04
C ARG A 59 9.75 -3.79 -2.89
N LEU A 60 10.26 -4.28 -1.75
CA LEU A 60 10.36 -5.71 -1.48
C LEU A 60 8.98 -6.35 -1.29
N SER A 61 7.94 -5.53 -1.07
CA SER A 61 6.57 -6.03 -1.01
C SER A 61 6.09 -6.61 -2.35
N SER A 62 6.73 -6.26 -3.48
CA SER A 62 6.43 -6.87 -4.78
C SER A 62 6.73 -8.37 -4.78
N ALA A 63 7.68 -8.86 -4.01
CA ALA A 63 7.94 -10.29 -3.81
C ALA A 63 6.75 -11.05 -3.19
N ASN A 64 5.94 -10.36 -2.38
CA ASN A 64 4.73 -10.95 -1.78
C ASN A 64 3.55 -11.01 -2.76
N LEU A 65 3.61 -10.28 -3.87
CA LEU A 65 2.57 -10.31 -4.90
C LEU A 65 2.70 -11.54 -5.79
N GLY A 66 3.91 -11.84 -6.21
CA GLY A 66 4.25 -12.97 -7.06
C GLY A 66 5.74 -13.01 -7.37
N PRO A 67 6.25 -14.15 -7.89
CA PRO A 67 7.67 -14.36 -8.07
C PRO A 67 8.31 -13.56 -9.20
N LEU A 68 7.65 -13.42 -10.35
CA LEU A 68 8.22 -12.76 -11.53
C LEU A 68 7.69 -11.34 -11.66
N CYS A 69 8.59 -10.36 -11.68
CA CYS A 69 8.24 -8.94 -11.74
C CYS A 69 8.99 -8.25 -12.90
N LEU A 70 8.24 -7.69 -13.86
CA LEU A 70 8.74 -6.76 -14.87
C LEU A 70 8.51 -5.33 -14.39
N ILE A 71 9.59 -4.56 -14.32
CA ILE A 71 9.58 -3.18 -13.84
C ILE A 71 9.94 -2.26 -14.98
N ILE A 72 9.11 -1.27 -15.21
CA ILE A 72 9.30 -0.27 -16.25
C ILE A 72 9.23 1.10 -15.58
N SER A 73 10.22 1.94 -15.75
CA SER A 73 10.22 3.28 -15.19
C SER A 73 10.57 4.32 -16.24
N LYS A 74 9.83 5.41 -16.28
CA LYS A 74 10.04 6.54 -17.19
C LYS A 74 10.22 7.81 -16.38
N ARG A 75 11.40 8.42 -16.48
CA ARG A 75 11.63 9.75 -15.97
C ARG A 75 11.56 10.76 -17.11
N LYS A 76 11.08 11.96 -16.83
CA LYS A 76 11.02 13.05 -17.78
C LYS A 76 12.39 13.33 -18.39
N LYS A 77 12.46 13.40 -19.72
CA LYS A 77 13.69 13.60 -20.52
C LYS A 77 14.73 12.47 -20.43
N CYS A 78 14.41 11.34 -19.85
CA CYS A 78 15.25 10.13 -19.84
C CYS A 78 14.60 9.05 -20.70
N ASP A 79 15.37 8.04 -21.06
CA ASP A 79 14.86 6.82 -21.69
C ASP A 79 14.04 5.97 -20.70
N PHE A 80 13.29 5.00 -21.18
CA PHE A 80 12.62 4.02 -20.32
C PHE A 80 13.67 3.08 -19.73
N VAL A 81 13.58 2.84 -18.44
CA VAL A 81 14.35 1.81 -17.74
C VAL A 81 13.49 0.58 -17.61
N VAL A 82 13.98 -0.57 -18.08
CA VAL A 82 13.29 -1.86 -18.03
C VAL A 82 14.15 -2.85 -17.26
N SER A 83 13.56 -3.57 -16.32
CA SER A 83 14.23 -4.60 -15.52
C SER A 83 13.30 -5.77 -15.26
N LEU A 84 13.85 -6.97 -15.24
CA LEU A 84 13.13 -8.20 -14.93
C LEU A 84 13.75 -8.87 -13.71
N ILE A 85 12.93 -9.25 -12.73
CA ILE A 85 13.36 -9.87 -11.48
C ILE A 85 12.52 -11.10 -11.20
N ASP A 86 13.16 -12.20 -10.88
CA ASP A 86 12.50 -13.35 -10.24
C ASP A 86 12.95 -13.42 -8.78
N TRP A 87 12.01 -13.21 -7.87
CA TRP A 87 12.31 -13.15 -6.43
C TRP A 87 12.75 -14.49 -5.84
N ARG A 88 12.41 -15.62 -6.49
CA ARG A 88 12.84 -16.96 -6.08
C ARG A 88 14.35 -17.18 -6.19
N LEU A 89 15.04 -16.37 -6.99
CA LEU A 89 16.50 -16.40 -7.04
C LEU A 89 17.14 -16.14 -5.67
N PHE A 90 16.47 -15.35 -4.83
CA PHE A 90 16.95 -14.99 -3.48
C PHE A 90 16.55 -16.02 -2.40
N GLU A 91 15.77 -17.02 -2.74
CA GLU A 91 15.37 -18.11 -1.84
C GLU A 91 16.40 -19.23 -1.75
N ASN A 92 17.35 -19.30 -2.70
CA ASN A 92 18.38 -20.33 -2.72
C ASN A 92 19.50 -20.01 -1.71
N PRO A 93 19.59 -20.76 -0.58
CA PRO A 93 20.57 -20.46 0.47
C PRO A 93 22.01 -20.81 0.09
N PHE A 94 22.21 -21.56 -1.01
CA PHE A 94 23.53 -21.97 -1.50
C PHE A 94 24.08 -21.00 -2.54
N LEU A 95 23.30 -20.00 -2.98
CA LEU A 95 23.69 -19.01 -3.96
C LEU A 95 24.16 -17.73 -3.25
N ASN A 96 25.32 -17.20 -3.65
CA ASN A 96 25.76 -15.91 -3.13
C ASN A 96 25.02 -14.77 -3.82
N LEU A 97 24.66 -13.73 -3.06
CA LEU A 97 24.01 -12.54 -3.64
C LEU A 97 24.82 -11.89 -4.76
N SER A 98 26.15 -11.95 -4.68
CA SER A 98 27.07 -11.46 -5.72
C SER A 98 27.00 -12.25 -7.03
N ASP A 99 26.48 -13.47 -6.99
CA ASP A 99 26.30 -14.31 -8.19
C ASP A 99 24.95 -14.07 -8.88
N ILE A 100 24.02 -13.33 -8.26
CA ILE A 100 22.74 -12.98 -8.84
C ILE A 100 22.88 -11.67 -9.64
N LEU A 101 22.60 -11.74 -10.94
CA LEU A 101 22.54 -10.59 -11.82
C LEU A 101 21.10 -10.22 -12.10
N ILE A 102 20.74 -8.98 -11.78
CA ILE A 102 19.44 -8.41 -12.16
C ILE A 102 19.66 -7.59 -13.41
N PRO A 103 19.10 -8.01 -14.56
CA PRO A 103 19.29 -7.31 -15.82
C PRO A 103 18.50 -6.00 -15.85
N VAL A 104 19.15 -4.93 -16.38
CA VAL A 104 18.56 -3.59 -16.52
C VAL A 104 18.97 -3.01 -17.86
N GLU A 105 17.99 -2.66 -18.67
CA GLU A 105 18.20 -2.05 -19.99
C GLU A 105 17.47 -0.71 -20.13
N GLU A 106 17.93 0.12 -21.05
CA GLU A 106 17.28 1.37 -21.44
C GLU A 106 16.72 1.28 -22.85
N VAL A 107 15.50 1.78 -23.05
CA VAL A 107 14.87 1.84 -24.36
C VAL A 107 14.22 3.19 -24.61
N GLN A 108 14.23 3.64 -25.86
CA GLN A 108 13.78 4.97 -26.24
C GLN A 108 12.26 5.04 -26.47
N SER A 109 11.63 3.93 -26.79
CA SER A 109 10.20 3.91 -27.14
C SER A 109 9.44 2.78 -26.45
N LEU A 110 8.12 2.95 -26.35
CA LEU A 110 7.19 1.99 -25.74
C LEU A 110 7.21 0.63 -26.45
N GLU A 111 7.33 0.64 -27.77
CA GLU A 111 7.32 -0.58 -28.59
C GLU A 111 8.53 -1.48 -28.33
N GLN A 112 9.61 -0.94 -27.80
CA GLN A 112 10.84 -1.67 -27.48
C GLN A 112 10.79 -2.37 -26.12
N ILE A 113 9.83 -2.03 -25.25
CA ILE A 113 9.77 -2.53 -23.86
C ILE A 113 9.65 -4.06 -23.82
N LEU A 114 8.67 -4.64 -24.52
CA LEU A 114 8.46 -6.08 -24.47
C LEU A 114 9.55 -6.86 -25.23
N PRO A 115 10.02 -6.43 -26.43
CA PRO A 115 11.19 -7.05 -27.06
C PRO A 115 12.44 -7.06 -26.17
N VAL A 116 12.68 -5.98 -25.41
CA VAL A 116 13.81 -5.94 -24.46
C VAL A 116 13.55 -6.86 -23.26
N ALA A 117 12.32 -6.95 -22.76
CA ALA A 117 11.97 -7.87 -21.68
C ALA A 117 12.31 -9.33 -22.05
N GLU A 118 12.16 -9.73 -23.33
CA GLU A 118 12.61 -11.04 -23.80
C GLU A 118 14.13 -11.23 -23.71
N ASN A 119 14.91 -10.20 -24.01
CA ASN A 119 16.38 -10.26 -23.82
C ASN A 119 16.74 -10.36 -22.34
N LEU A 120 16.06 -9.56 -21.49
CA LEU A 120 16.27 -9.63 -20.04
C LEU A 120 15.93 -11.00 -19.45
N ARG A 121 14.93 -11.69 -20.02
CA ARG A 121 14.57 -13.06 -19.68
C ARG A 121 15.75 -14.02 -19.87
N ILE A 122 16.41 -13.93 -21.01
CA ILE A 122 17.59 -14.75 -21.33
C ILE A 122 18.71 -14.50 -20.30
N GLU A 123 18.98 -13.25 -19.99
CA GLU A 123 19.98 -12.91 -18.97
C GLU A 123 19.58 -13.39 -17.57
N LEU A 124 18.30 -13.30 -17.23
CA LEU A 124 17.80 -13.76 -15.95
C LEU A 124 17.94 -15.28 -15.79
N LEU A 125 17.68 -16.06 -16.86
CA LEU A 125 17.88 -17.51 -16.89
C LEU A 125 19.31 -17.93 -16.58
N ARG A 126 20.30 -17.12 -16.91
CA ARG A 126 21.72 -17.38 -16.57
C ARG A 126 21.97 -17.50 -15.06
N ASN A 127 21.13 -16.89 -14.23
CA ASN A 127 21.21 -17.05 -12.78
C ASN A 127 20.77 -18.45 -12.28
N VAL A 128 20.11 -19.23 -13.14
CA VAL A 128 19.65 -20.58 -12.82
C VAL A 128 20.48 -21.63 -13.57
N THR A 129 20.66 -21.44 -14.86
CA THR A 129 21.37 -22.41 -15.71
C THR A 129 22.90 -22.28 -15.62
N GLY A 130 23.40 -21.10 -15.30
CA GLY A 130 24.83 -20.80 -15.34
C GLY A 130 25.42 -20.73 -16.74
N HIS A 131 24.65 -21.01 -17.78
CA HIS A 131 25.12 -21.08 -19.17
C HIS A 131 24.55 -19.93 -20.02
N PRO A 132 25.32 -19.38 -20.98
CA PRO A 132 24.77 -18.51 -22.01
C PRO A 132 24.00 -19.37 -23.04
N ASP A 133 22.93 -18.79 -23.61
CA ASP A 133 22.12 -19.45 -24.65
C ASP A 133 22.86 -19.58 -25.99
N ASN A 134 24.04 -18.97 -26.14
CA ASN A 134 24.83 -18.95 -27.38
C ASN A 134 26.18 -19.63 -27.19
N ASP A 135 26.45 -20.64 -28.02
CA ASP A 135 27.75 -21.36 -28.08
C ASP A 135 28.95 -20.46 -28.34
N ALA A 136 28.75 -19.28 -28.97
CA ALA A 136 29.82 -18.31 -29.20
C ALA A 136 30.37 -17.66 -27.92
N GLU A 137 29.53 -17.53 -26.87
CA GLU A 137 29.95 -17.00 -25.56
C GLU A 137 30.60 -18.08 -24.67
N LEU A 138 30.43 -19.36 -25.00
CA LEU A 138 31.10 -20.47 -24.29
C LEU A 138 32.60 -20.46 -24.49
N ASN A 139 33.10 -19.86 -25.56
CA ASN A 139 34.52 -19.75 -25.91
C ASN A 139 35.25 -18.59 -25.24
N THR A 140 34.65 -17.88 -24.29
CA THR A 140 35.35 -16.83 -23.54
C THR A 140 36.19 -17.47 -22.44
N ASP A 141 37.50 -17.52 -22.66
CA ASP A 141 38.56 -17.98 -21.73
C ASP A 141 38.73 -17.10 -20.46
N ARG A 142 37.64 -16.63 -19.86
CA ARG A 142 37.69 -15.87 -18.61
C ARG A 142 37.45 -16.83 -17.42
N PRO A 143 38.50 -17.19 -16.67
CA PRO A 143 38.42 -18.17 -15.56
C PRO A 143 37.35 -17.78 -14.52
N GLU A 144 37.17 -16.48 -14.29
CA GLU A 144 36.17 -15.96 -13.34
C GLU A 144 34.73 -16.27 -13.75
N LEU A 145 34.40 -16.16 -15.04
CA LEU A 145 33.05 -16.49 -15.55
C LEU A 145 32.79 -17.99 -15.48
N ILE A 146 33.78 -18.82 -15.78
CA ILE A 146 33.70 -20.28 -15.65
C ILE A 146 33.40 -20.66 -14.20
N ALA A 147 34.22 -20.13 -13.27
CA ALA A 147 34.06 -20.40 -11.84
C ALA A 147 32.70 -19.94 -11.32
N ARG A 148 32.16 -18.78 -11.78
CA ARG A 148 30.83 -18.31 -11.42
C ARG A 148 29.74 -19.28 -11.93
N ARG A 149 29.83 -19.75 -13.16
CA ARG A 149 28.88 -20.72 -13.76
C ARG A 149 28.84 -22.02 -12.96
N GLU A 150 30.00 -22.55 -12.59
CA GLU A 150 30.10 -23.76 -11.79
C GLU A 150 29.47 -23.58 -10.38
N ARG A 151 29.72 -22.44 -9.74
CA ARG A 151 29.09 -22.13 -8.46
C ARG A 151 27.57 -22.07 -8.57
N ILE A 152 27.03 -21.37 -9.57
CA ILE A 152 25.58 -21.27 -9.81
C ILE A 152 24.98 -22.66 -10.05
N SER A 153 25.54 -23.45 -10.97
CA SER A 153 25.05 -24.79 -11.27
C SER A 153 25.08 -25.71 -10.04
N THR A 154 26.13 -25.63 -9.23
CA THR A 154 26.27 -26.41 -8.01
C THR A 154 25.24 -26.00 -6.96
N ALA A 155 25.06 -24.70 -6.74
CA ALA A 155 24.10 -24.16 -5.79
C ALA A 155 22.65 -24.58 -6.12
N TRP A 156 22.25 -24.54 -7.36
CA TRP A 156 20.91 -24.98 -7.78
C TRP A 156 20.72 -26.49 -7.64
N LYS A 157 21.71 -27.30 -8.02
CA LYS A 157 21.66 -28.77 -7.82
C LYS A 157 21.48 -29.12 -6.34
N GLN A 158 22.18 -28.40 -5.44
CA GLN A 158 22.04 -28.62 -4.00
C GLN A 158 20.64 -28.22 -3.51
N PHE A 159 20.12 -27.07 -3.92
CA PHE A 159 18.82 -26.59 -3.51
C PHE A 159 17.68 -27.50 -4.02
N ASP A 160 17.75 -27.90 -5.28
CA ASP A 160 16.82 -28.87 -5.87
C ASP A 160 16.83 -30.20 -5.11
N SER A 161 18.01 -30.73 -4.78
CA SER A 161 18.15 -32.00 -4.05
C SER A 161 17.56 -31.93 -2.65
N VAL A 162 17.73 -30.81 -1.94
CA VAL A 162 17.08 -30.58 -0.64
C VAL A 162 15.57 -30.53 -0.79
N SER A 163 15.07 -29.78 -1.74
CA SER A 163 13.62 -29.64 -1.99
C SER A 163 12.97 -30.99 -2.35
N GLU A 164 13.61 -31.78 -3.21
CA GLU A 164 13.15 -33.13 -3.56
C GLU A 164 13.14 -34.07 -2.32
N SER A 165 14.13 -33.96 -1.45
CA SER A 165 14.16 -34.75 -0.20
C SER A 165 13.01 -34.40 0.76
N GLU A 166 12.48 -33.18 0.65
CA GLU A 166 11.30 -32.69 1.40
C GLU A 166 9.97 -33.00 0.67
N GLY A 167 10.01 -33.67 -0.47
CA GLY A 167 8.82 -33.98 -1.27
C GLY A 167 8.26 -32.81 -2.07
N LYS A 168 9.07 -31.76 -2.29
CA LYS A 168 8.72 -30.57 -3.08
C LYS A 168 9.25 -30.69 -4.51
N SER A 169 8.67 -29.95 -5.43
CA SER A 169 9.19 -29.76 -6.79
C SER A 169 10.53 -29.01 -6.78
N LYS A 170 11.32 -29.20 -7.85
CA LYS A 170 12.59 -28.48 -8.03
C LYS A 170 12.37 -26.99 -8.20
N PRO A 171 12.93 -26.15 -7.33
CA PRO A 171 12.80 -24.70 -7.46
C PRO A 171 13.39 -24.15 -8.77
N SER A 172 14.53 -24.72 -9.24
CA SER A 172 15.12 -24.32 -10.51
C SER A 172 14.18 -24.54 -11.70
N SER A 173 13.50 -25.70 -11.76
CA SER A 173 12.55 -26.01 -12.82
C SER A 173 11.36 -25.04 -12.80
N ALA A 174 10.82 -24.72 -11.64
CA ALA A 174 9.71 -23.78 -11.53
C ALA A 174 10.06 -22.35 -12.02
N ILE A 175 11.32 -21.92 -11.85
CA ILE A 175 11.81 -20.65 -12.41
C ILE A 175 11.95 -20.76 -13.93
N ILE A 176 12.57 -21.83 -14.44
CA ILE A 176 12.79 -22.06 -15.87
C ILE A 176 11.45 -22.13 -16.61
N ASP A 177 10.49 -22.89 -16.09
CA ASP A 177 9.17 -23.03 -16.68
C ASP A 177 8.45 -21.68 -16.82
N MET A 178 8.49 -20.83 -15.77
CA MET A 178 7.89 -19.51 -15.81
C MET A 178 8.64 -18.55 -16.75
N LEU A 179 9.95 -18.71 -16.90
CA LEU A 179 10.77 -17.90 -17.80
C LEU A 179 10.82 -18.49 -19.23
N THR A 180 10.19 -19.62 -19.52
CA THR A 180 10.16 -20.17 -20.87
C THR A 180 9.39 -19.27 -21.83
N GLU A 181 8.27 -18.74 -21.37
CA GLU A 181 7.49 -17.71 -22.09
C GLU A 181 7.15 -16.58 -21.11
N LEU A 182 7.45 -15.32 -21.49
CA LEU A 182 7.04 -14.19 -20.68
C LEU A 182 5.52 -14.01 -20.79
N PRO A 183 4.81 -13.92 -19.63
CA PRO A 183 3.36 -13.80 -19.64
C PRO A 183 2.88 -12.37 -19.94
N PHE A 184 3.80 -11.41 -20.13
CA PHE A 184 3.49 -10.00 -20.27
C PHE A 184 3.14 -9.65 -21.72
N ALA A 185 2.02 -8.95 -21.90
CA ALA A 185 1.51 -8.52 -23.22
C ALA A 185 1.25 -7.00 -23.24
N PRO A 186 1.22 -6.36 -24.42
CA PRO A 186 1.03 -4.91 -24.54
C PRO A 186 -0.24 -4.39 -23.87
N HIS A 187 -1.33 -5.15 -23.92
CA HIS A 187 -2.61 -4.74 -23.34
C HIS A 187 -2.56 -4.63 -21.81
N HIS A 188 -1.62 -5.31 -21.12
CA HIS A 188 -1.41 -5.14 -19.69
C HIS A 188 -0.90 -3.75 -19.31
N LEU A 189 -0.28 -3.01 -20.24
CA LEU A 189 0.20 -1.64 -20.06
C LEU A 189 -0.86 -0.59 -20.44
N SER A 190 -1.98 -1.00 -21.03
CA SER A 190 -3.00 -0.09 -21.60
C SER A 190 -3.57 0.92 -20.61
N GLU A 191 -3.57 0.62 -19.31
CA GLU A 191 -4.08 1.50 -18.27
C GLU A 191 -3.02 2.42 -17.64
N TRP A 192 -1.76 2.31 -18.06
CA TRP A 192 -0.70 3.19 -17.59
C TRP A 192 -0.73 4.55 -18.31
N GLN A 193 -0.75 5.63 -17.56
CA GLN A 193 -0.85 6.99 -18.10
C GLN A 193 0.27 7.33 -19.07
N VAL A 194 1.48 6.79 -18.84
CA VAL A 194 2.60 6.95 -19.78
C VAL A 194 2.35 6.22 -21.10
N TRP A 195 1.75 5.02 -21.02
CA TRP A 195 1.37 4.25 -22.21
C TRP A 195 0.28 4.96 -23.03
N LYS A 196 -0.66 5.59 -22.35
CA LYS A 196 -1.73 6.39 -22.98
C LYS A 196 -1.25 7.74 -23.55
N GLY A 197 -0.02 8.16 -23.22
CA GLY A 197 0.47 9.50 -23.55
C GLY A 197 -0.10 10.62 -22.67
N GLU A 198 -0.73 10.26 -21.55
CA GLU A 198 -1.33 11.21 -20.59
C GLU A 198 -0.30 11.73 -19.57
N SER A 199 0.83 11.04 -19.41
CA SER A 199 1.94 11.43 -18.56
C SER A 199 3.29 11.27 -19.26
N GLU A 200 4.24 12.16 -18.97
CA GLU A 200 5.64 12.06 -19.44
C GLU A 200 6.51 11.18 -18.54
N CYS A 201 6.02 10.78 -17.39
CA CYS A 201 6.77 10.03 -16.38
C CYS A 201 5.85 9.13 -15.54
N GLY A 202 6.45 8.11 -14.94
CA GLY A 202 5.74 7.14 -14.11
C GLY A 202 6.48 5.82 -14.00
N THR A 203 5.92 4.89 -13.22
CA THR A 203 6.45 3.54 -13.05
C THR A 203 5.33 2.52 -13.24
N ALA A 204 5.65 1.42 -13.91
CA ALA A 204 4.78 0.26 -14.04
C ALA A 204 5.48 -0.99 -13.50
N LEU A 205 4.77 -1.77 -12.70
CA LEU A 205 5.16 -3.09 -12.23
C LEU A 205 4.13 -4.11 -12.72
N LEU A 206 4.58 -5.10 -13.49
CA LEU A 206 3.78 -6.25 -13.87
C LEU A 206 4.32 -7.46 -13.11
N VAL A 207 3.45 -8.13 -12.38
CA VAL A 207 3.81 -9.29 -11.56
C VAL A 207 3.03 -10.50 -12.02
N SER A 208 3.73 -11.58 -12.39
CA SER A 208 3.14 -12.85 -12.79
C SER A 208 3.28 -13.90 -11.68
N GLY A 209 2.39 -14.89 -11.73
CA GLY A 209 2.33 -15.97 -10.76
C GLY A 209 1.79 -15.50 -9.42
N LEU A 210 0.70 -14.72 -9.43
CA LEU A 210 0.13 -14.15 -8.21
C LEU A 210 -0.06 -15.18 -7.11
N ASN A 211 0.28 -14.79 -5.88
CA ASN A 211 0.01 -15.55 -4.69
C ASN A 211 -1.48 -15.92 -4.59
N PHE A 212 -1.78 -17.13 -4.15
CA PHE A 212 -3.14 -17.67 -4.02
C PHE A 212 -4.08 -16.73 -3.24
N ASP A 213 -3.60 -16.16 -2.13
CA ASP A 213 -4.40 -15.25 -1.30
C ASP A 213 -4.78 -13.96 -2.03
N LEU A 214 -3.91 -13.46 -2.91
CA LEU A 214 -4.20 -12.29 -3.74
C LEU A 214 -5.17 -12.61 -4.87
N GLN A 215 -5.06 -13.79 -5.49
CA GLN A 215 -6.04 -14.25 -6.46
C GLN A 215 -7.43 -14.32 -5.84
N ALA A 216 -7.54 -14.90 -4.64
CA ALA A 216 -8.80 -14.99 -3.92
C ALA A 216 -9.43 -13.61 -3.60
N GLN A 217 -8.61 -12.56 -3.46
CA GLN A 217 -9.10 -11.20 -3.21
C GLN A 217 -9.79 -10.56 -4.43
N VAL A 218 -9.39 -10.92 -5.64
CA VAL A 218 -9.89 -10.30 -6.88
C VAL A 218 -10.74 -11.24 -7.74
N ASP A 219 -10.59 -12.55 -7.59
CA ASP A 219 -11.31 -13.55 -8.36
C ASP A 219 -12.70 -13.83 -7.77
N ALA A 220 -13.74 -13.33 -8.44
CA ALA A 220 -15.12 -13.52 -8.03
C ALA A 220 -15.64 -14.96 -8.20
N THR A 221 -14.94 -15.81 -8.94
CA THR A 221 -15.34 -17.20 -9.16
C THR A 221 -15.08 -18.10 -7.96
N GLN A 222 -14.13 -17.73 -7.09
CA GLN A 222 -13.87 -18.41 -5.84
C GLN A 222 -14.97 -18.11 -4.81
N SER A 223 -15.76 -19.09 -4.45
CA SER A 223 -16.96 -18.93 -3.60
C SER A 223 -16.84 -19.56 -2.20
N ASP A 224 -15.65 -20.07 -1.84
CA ASP A 224 -15.43 -20.57 -0.48
C ASP A 224 -15.45 -19.41 0.55
N ILE A 225 -15.77 -19.75 1.80
CA ILE A 225 -15.96 -18.75 2.87
C ILE A 225 -14.69 -17.92 3.11
N SER A 226 -13.51 -18.53 2.99
CA SER A 226 -12.22 -17.87 3.22
C SER A 226 -11.93 -16.85 2.11
N ALA A 227 -12.13 -17.23 0.85
CA ALA A 227 -11.97 -16.33 -0.31
C ALA A 227 -12.95 -15.16 -0.25
N MET A 228 -14.20 -15.41 0.11
CA MET A 228 -15.21 -14.35 0.30
C MET A 228 -14.81 -13.37 1.41
N ALA A 229 -14.36 -13.87 2.55
CA ALA A 229 -13.90 -13.03 3.66
C ALA A 229 -12.65 -12.23 3.28
N SER A 230 -11.69 -12.85 2.57
CA SER A 230 -10.49 -12.20 2.07
C SER A 230 -10.81 -11.06 1.10
N ARG A 231 -11.74 -11.31 0.19
CA ARG A 231 -12.23 -10.31 -0.77
C ARG A 231 -12.93 -9.13 -0.09
N THR A 232 -13.85 -9.41 0.83
CA THR A 232 -14.53 -8.37 1.61
C THR A 232 -13.50 -7.49 2.34
N ARG A 233 -12.54 -8.11 3.02
CA ARG A 233 -11.47 -7.40 3.73
C ARG A 233 -10.59 -6.55 2.81
N PHE A 234 -10.29 -7.03 1.61
CA PHE A 234 -9.56 -6.28 0.60
C PHE A 234 -10.32 -5.01 0.17
N PHE A 235 -11.60 -5.15 -0.15
CA PHE A 235 -12.45 -4.01 -0.53
C PHE A 235 -12.62 -3.00 0.59
N GLU A 236 -12.89 -3.43 1.82
CA GLU A 236 -12.99 -2.55 2.98
C GLU A 236 -11.69 -1.79 3.25
N THR A 237 -10.54 -2.46 3.07
CA THR A 237 -9.24 -1.84 3.27
C THR A 237 -8.96 -0.77 2.24
N LEU A 238 -9.22 -1.05 0.96
CA LEU A 238 -8.96 -0.10 -0.12
C LEU A 238 -9.99 1.03 -0.13
N SER A 239 -11.27 0.77 0.11
CA SER A 239 -12.32 1.81 0.10
C SER A 239 -12.12 2.90 1.16
N SER A 240 -11.28 2.66 2.15
CA SER A 240 -10.91 3.63 3.19
C SER A 240 -9.41 3.94 3.20
N PHE A 241 -8.68 3.66 2.10
CA PHE A 241 -7.24 3.87 2.04
C PHE A 241 -6.86 5.36 2.00
N VAL A 242 -7.64 6.17 1.30
CA VAL A 242 -7.52 7.63 1.27
C VAL A 242 -8.50 8.23 2.28
N ASP A 243 -8.12 9.34 2.90
CA ASP A 243 -8.96 10.08 3.83
C ASP A 243 -10.17 10.67 3.13
N THR A 244 -11.29 10.00 3.26
CA THR A 244 -12.57 10.38 2.65
C THR A 244 -13.37 11.40 3.47
N TYR A 245 -12.83 11.83 4.62
CA TYR A 245 -13.41 12.86 5.47
C TYR A 245 -12.84 14.25 5.18
N SER A 246 -11.83 14.37 4.30
CA SER A 246 -11.04 15.61 4.16
C SER A 246 -11.80 16.80 3.61
N ASP A 247 -12.87 16.59 2.85
CA ASP A 247 -13.48 17.66 2.06
C ASP A 247 -14.47 18.55 2.83
N ASN A 248 -14.95 18.11 4.00
CA ASN A 248 -16.11 18.76 4.64
C ASN A 248 -15.92 19.15 6.11
N PHE A 249 -14.79 18.89 6.75
CA PHE A 249 -14.65 19.06 8.19
C PHE A 249 -13.53 20.00 8.61
N GLN A 250 -13.73 20.73 9.70
CA GLN A 250 -12.73 21.64 10.29
C GLN A 250 -11.43 20.92 10.62
N SER A 251 -11.51 19.66 11.04
CA SER A 251 -10.37 18.80 11.31
C SER A 251 -9.47 18.56 10.09
N SER A 252 -9.97 18.79 8.89
CA SER A 252 -9.22 18.61 7.64
C SER A 252 -8.12 19.66 7.41
N SER A 253 -8.19 20.81 8.08
CA SER A 253 -7.20 21.89 7.94
C SER A 253 -5.79 21.50 8.38
N LEU A 254 -5.64 20.43 9.16
CA LEU A 254 -4.35 19.95 9.66
C LEU A 254 -3.63 18.97 8.75
N THR A 255 -4.31 18.40 7.78
CA THR A 255 -3.76 17.39 6.88
C THR A 255 -3.62 17.93 5.46
N ALA A 256 -2.54 17.56 4.79
CA ALA A 256 -2.40 17.83 3.36
C ALA A 256 -3.33 16.90 2.57
N ASP A 257 -3.96 17.43 1.52
CA ASP A 257 -4.58 16.62 0.49
C ASP A 257 -3.51 15.67 -0.08
N PRO A 258 -3.69 14.34 -0.02
CA PRO A 258 -2.72 13.41 -0.55
C PRO A 258 -2.61 13.50 -2.08
N ASP A 259 -3.58 14.17 -2.76
CA ASP A 259 -3.68 14.21 -4.22
C ASP A 259 -3.38 12.82 -4.80
N PHE A 260 -4.11 11.84 -4.29
CA PHE A 260 -3.90 10.43 -4.56
C PHE A 260 -5.22 9.78 -4.95
N SER A 261 -5.24 9.17 -6.12
CA SER A 261 -6.34 8.35 -6.59
C SER A 261 -5.83 6.94 -6.89
N TYR A 262 -6.72 5.96 -6.84
CA TYR A 262 -6.38 4.60 -7.20
C TYR A 262 -7.55 3.91 -7.91
N ALA A 263 -7.23 2.87 -8.66
CA ALA A 263 -8.20 1.97 -9.25
C ALA A 263 -7.65 0.54 -9.25
N VAL A 264 -8.53 -0.42 -9.01
CA VAL A 264 -8.22 -1.86 -9.14
C VAL A 264 -8.99 -2.38 -10.33
N ARG A 265 -8.26 -2.98 -11.28
CA ARG A 265 -8.82 -3.58 -12.48
C ARG A 265 -8.30 -5.01 -12.63
N VAL A 266 -9.11 -5.85 -13.25
CA VAL A 266 -8.78 -7.26 -13.50
C VAL A 266 -9.02 -7.58 -14.97
N TRP A 267 -8.08 -8.25 -15.61
CA TRP A 267 -8.27 -8.86 -16.93
C TRP A 267 -8.89 -10.23 -16.74
N GLU A 268 -10.07 -10.46 -17.32
CA GLU A 268 -10.76 -11.74 -17.29
C GLU A 268 -10.60 -12.41 -18.67
N ASN A 269 -10.12 -13.66 -18.69
CA ASN A 269 -10.13 -14.54 -19.88
C ASN A 269 -9.67 -13.86 -21.19
N ASP A 270 -8.39 -13.62 -21.37
CA ASP A 270 -7.81 -13.04 -22.60
C ASP A 270 -8.48 -11.72 -23.07
N SER A 271 -9.25 -11.08 -22.19
CA SER A 271 -9.87 -9.79 -22.48
C SER A 271 -8.80 -8.73 -22.67
N LEU A 272 -8.88 -7.98 -23.74
CA LEU A 272 -7.99 -6.84 -24.00
C LEU A 272 -8.31 -5.62 -23.10
N LEU A 273 -9.52 -5.58 -22.52
CA LEU A 273 -9.98 -4.51 -21.65
C LEU A 273 -10.17 -5.01 -20.22
N PRO A 274 -9.59 -4.33 -19.24
CA PRO A 274 -9.75 -4.71 -17.84
C PRO A 274 -11.11 -4.24 -17.31
N LYS A 275 -11.69 -5.08 -16.45
CA LYS A 275 -12.89 -4.75 -15.69
C LYS A 275 -12.52 -3.96 -14.44
N LEU A 276 -13.15 -2.81 -14.24
CA LEU A 276 -13.00 -2.04 -13.00
C LEU A 276 -13.69 -2.78 -11.85
N ILE A 277 -12.92 -3.12 -10.84
CA ILE A 277 -13.43 -3.77 -9.62
C ILE A 277 -13.67 -2.72 -8.53
N LEU A 278 -12.74 -1.81 -8.35
CA LEU A 278 -12.80 -0.74 -7.35
C LEU A 278 -12.06 0.49 -7.88
N GLY A 279 -12.58 1.68 -7.59
CA GLY A 279 -11.92 2.93 -7.95
C GLY A 279 -12.35 4.09 -7.07
N SER A 280 -11.53 5.13 -7.05
CA SER A 280 -11.83 6.36 -6.34
C SER A 280 -13.16 6.95 -6.82
N GLY A 281 -14.06 7.24 -5.87
CA GLY A 281 -15.39 7.81 -6.14
C GLY A 281 -16.57 6.87 -5.85
N ASN A 282 -16.35 5.56 -5.74
CA ASN A 282 -17.39 4.60 -5.31
C ASN A 282 -17.35 4.28 -3.82
N GLU A 283 -16.52 5.00 -3.10
CA GLU A 283 -16.20 4.74 -1.71
C GLU A 283 -17.18 5.41 -0.77
N PHE A 284 -17.07 5.01 0.50
CA PHE A 284 -17.64 5.75 1.60
C PHE A 284 -17.01 7.15 1.64
N ASN A 285 -17.81 8.19 1.74
CA ASN A 285 -17.37 9.55 1.98
C ASN A 285 -18.16 10.21 3.10
N ALA A 286 -17.59 11.22 3.70
CA ALA A 286 -18.18 11.92 4.83
C ALA A 286 -19.52 12.63 4.49
N ALA A 287 -19.78 12.96 3.23
CA ALA A 287 -21.03 13.56 2.81
C ALA A 287 -22.22 12.62 3.08
N LYS A 288 -22.00 11.31 3.12
CA LYS A 288 -23.02 10.32 3.51
C LYS A 288 -23.43 10.42 4.98
N LEU A 289 -22.63 11.09 5.81
CA LEU A 289 -22.89 11.30 7.24
C LEU A 289 -23.46 12.69 7.56
N SER A 290 -23.83 13.49 6.56
CA SER A 290 -24.27 14.88 6.78
C SER A 290 -25.42 15.02 7.79
N ASN A 291 -26.33 14.06 7.82
CA ASN A 291 -27.51 14.05 8.69
C ASN A 291 -27.39 13.08 9.86
N ILE A 292 -26.20 12.55 10.15
CA ILE A 292 -26.04 11.67 11.31
C ILE A 292 -26.33 12.43 12.62
N GLU A 293 -26.95 11.76 13.58
CA GLU A 293 -27.52 12.43 14.75
C GLU A 293 -26.48 12.95 15.75
N HIS A 294 -25.31 12.32 15.84
CA HIS A 294 -24.24 12.77 16.71
C HIS A 294 -22.98 13.04 15.89
N VAL A 295 -22.37 14.21 16.09
CA VAL A 295 -21.13 14.61 15.43
C VAL A 295 -20.22 15.30 16.43
N ILE A 296 -18.96 14.94 16.43
CA ILE A 296 -17.84 15.68 17.03
C ILE A 296 -16.85 15.93 15.92
N ASP A 297 -16.60 17.19 15.58
CA ASP A 297 -15.63 17.57 14.53
C ASP A 297 -14.78 18.73 15.02
N GLY A 298 -13.48 18.52 15.14
CA GLY A 298 -12.59 19.54 15.62
C GLY A 298 -11.14 19.13 15.66
N ILE A 299 -10.38 19.91 16.41
CA ILE A 299 -8.93 19.81 16.51
C ILE A 299 -8.54 19.71 17.99
N PHE A 300 -7.65 18.78 18.29
CA PHE A 300 -6.87 18.80 19.52
C PHE A 300 -5.57 19.56 19.29
N ASP A 301 -5.26 20.50 20.19
CA ASP A 301 -3.95 21.15 20.21
C ASP A 301 -2.88 20.28 20.94
N ALA A 302 -1.65 20.79 21.02
CA ALA A 302 -0.55 20.07 21.67
C ALA A 302 -0.71 19.95 23.19
N GLU A 303 -1.54 20.76 23.79
CA GLU A 303 -1.91 20.78 25.19
C GLU A 303 -3.10 19.87 25.53
N GLY A 304 -3.68 19.22 24.50
CA GLY A 304 -4.83 18.32 24.64
C GLY A 304 -6.18 19.05 24.75
N VAL A 305 -6.25 20.33 24.41
CA VAL A 305 -7.51 21.08 24.37
C VAL A 305 -8.21 20.83 23.06
N PHE A 306 -9.44 20.34 23.11
CA PHE A 306 -10.31 20.21 21.96
C PHE A 306 -10.98 21.54 21.63
N ARG A 307 -11.03 21.88 20.34
CA ARG A 307 -11.81 23.00 19.79
C ARG A 307 -12.53 22.52 18.55
N GLY A 308 -13.84 22.71 18.52
CA GLY A 308 -14.60 22.23 17.40
C GLY A 308 -16.11 22.34 17.56
N HIS A 309 -16.82 21.62 16.70
CA HIS A 309 -18.26 21.58 16.61
C HIS A 309 -18.80 20.27 17.19
N ILE A 310 -19.88 20.36 17.95
CA ILE A 310 -20.56 19.20 18.53
C ILE A 310 -22.06 19.27 18.17
N ARG A 311 -22.56 18.17 17.62
CA ARG A 311 -23.99 17.94 17.39
C ARG A 311 -24.44 16.76 18.24
N ALA A 312 -25.60 16.90 18.87
CA ALA A 312 -26.21 15.84 19.64
C ALA A 312 -27.70 15.74 19.30
N PHE A 313 -28.18 14.55 18.96
CA PHE A 313 -29.57 14.31 18.57
C PHE A 313 -30.03 15.23 17.44
N GLY A 314 -29.17 15.41 16.42
CA GLY A 314 -29.43 16.27 15.27
C GLY A 314 -29.39 17.77 15.54
N ARG A 315 -29.03 18.21 16.76
CA ARG A 315 -28.95 19.63 17.13
C ARG A 315 -27.52 20.03 17.43
N ASP A 316 -27.11 21.14 16.83
CA ASP A 316 -25.81 21.75 17.13
C ASP A 316 -25.86 22.37 18.53
N LEU A 317 -24.79 22.16 19.35
CA LEU A 317 -24.76 22.66 20.73
C LEU A 317 -24.44 24.15 20.75
N ASP A 318 -23.18 24.49 20.44
CA ASP A 318 -22.69 25.87 20.41
C ASP A 318 -21.99 26.13 19.08
N GLU A 319 -21.71 27.42 18.77
CA GLU A 319 -20.97 27.77 17.57
C GLU A 319 -19.56 27.17 17.58
N GLU A 320 -18.88 27.17 18.73
CA GLU A 320 -17.59 26.51 18.97
C GLU A 320 -17.53 25.95 20.39
N CYS A 321 -17.29 24.65 20.50
CA CYS A 321 -17.09 23.97 21.78
C CYS A 321 -15.60 23.89 22.12
N ILE A 322 -15.24 24.27 23.37
CA ILE A 322 -13.89 24.12 23.88
C ILE A 322 -13.94 23.14 25.05
N ILE A 323 -13.16 22.04 24.94
CA ILE A 323 -13.08 21.02 25.99
C ILE A 323 -11.63 20.90 26.42
N TYR A 324 -11.40 21.13 27.73
CA TYR A 324 -10.09 20.96 28.34
C TYR A 324 -9.82 19.51 28.73
N PRO A 325 -8.54 19.07 28.70
CA PRO A 325 -8.20 17.74 29.17
C PRO A 325 -8.62 17.55 30.64
N PRO A 326 -8.96 16.31 31.06
CA PRO A 326 -9.25 16.00 32.46
C PRO A 326 -8.05 16.31 33.37
N ASP A 327 -8.31 16.75 34.62
CA ASP A 327 -7.26 17.14 35.59
C ASP A 327 -6.30 15.98 35.93
N ASP A 328 -6.74 14.74 35.81
CA ASP A 328 -5.95 13.53 36.04
C ASP A 328 -5.09 13.12 34.83
N LEU A 329 -5.27 13.75 33.69
CA LEU A 329 -4.47 13.48 32.51
C LEU A 329 -3.06 14.09 32.64
N SER A 330 -2.08 13.23 32.81
CA SER A 330 -0.68 13.64 32.87
C SER A 330 -0.08 13.71 31.46
N MET A 331 0.08 14.92 30.94
CA MET A 331 0.75 15.15 29.67
C MET A 331 2.26 14.87 29.77
N PRO A 332 2.89 14.27 28.76
CA PRO A 332 4.32 13.99 28.77
C PRO A 332 5.14 15.28 28.83
N VAL A 333 6.05 15.37 29.81
CA VAL A 333 6.96 16.53 29.95
C VAL A 333 8.08 16.49 28.89
N ARG A 334 8.53 15.29 28.51
CA ARG A 334 9.62 15.11 27.55
C ARG A 334 9.12 15.24 26.13
N ASP A 335 9.88 15.92 25.29
CA ASP A 335 9.54 16.19 23.89
C ASP A 335 9.34 14.92 23.05
N ASP A 336 10.06 13.84 23.37
CA ASP A 336 9.95 12.54 22.68
C ASP A 336 8.64 11.78 22.98
N GLY A 337 7.91 12.20 24.01
CA GLY A 337 6.60 11.66 24.38
C GLY A 337 5.42 12.52 23.98
N LYS A 338 5.65 13.74 23.47
CA LYS A 338 4.57 14.66 23.11
C LYS A 338 3.90 14.27 21.80
N VAL A 339 2.58 14.45 21.75
CA VAL A 339 1.76 14.42 20.55
C VAL A 339 1.50 15.85 20.12
N GLY A 340 1.67 16.15 18.85
CA GLY A 340 1.29 17.45 18.30
C GLY A 340 -0.19 17.51 17.96
N PRO A 341 -0.67 18.63 17.43
CA PRO A 341 -2.07 18.82 17.10
C PRO A 341 -2.54 17.79 16.05
N PHE A 342 -3.79 17.34 16.21
CA PHE A 342 -4.44 16.40 15.31
C PHE A 342 -5.92 16.70 15.15
N GLY A 343 -6.50 16.31 14.00
CA GLY A 343 -7.92 16.42 13.75
C GLY A 343 -8.69 15.21 14.26
N LEU A 344 -9.88 15.45 14.80
CA LEU A 344 -10.81 14.41 15.21
C LEU A 344 -12.16 14.62 14.53
N TYR A 345 -12.71 13.54 13.97
CA TYR A 345 -14.11 13.46 13.58
C TYR A 345 -14.73 12.20 14.17
N ILE A 346 -15.91 12.32 14.73
CA ILE A 346 -16.76 11.20 15.16
C ILE A 346 -18.16 11.47 14.68
N GLY A 347 -18.71 10.57 13.88
CA GLY A 347 -20.15 10.46 13.61
C GLY A 347 -20.69 9.23 14.33
N ALA A 348 -21.78 9.33 15.04
CA ALA A 348 -22.35 8.20 15.75
C ALA A 348 -23.89 8.19 15.66
N LEU A 349 -24.48 7.01 15.87
CA LEU A 349 -25.92 6.82 15.94
C LEU A 349 -26.28 6.00 17.18
N GLU A 350 -27.49 6.25 17.71
CA GLU A 350 -28.09 5.41 18.73
C GLU A 350 -28.65 4.14 18.07
N PHE A 351 -28.28 2.95 18.60
CA PHE A 351 -28.81 1.69 18.06
C PHE A 351 -30.13 1.26 18.66
N ASP A 352 -30.62 1.92 19.71
CA ASP A 352 -31.97 1.70 20.20
C ASP A 352 -32.93 2.62 19.44
N PRO A 353 -33.83 2.07 18.62
CA PRO A 353 -34.79 2.87 17.85
C PRO A 353 -35.72 3.76 18.72
N LYS A 354 -35.79 3.49 20.03
CA LYS A 354 -36.55 4.31 20.96
C LYS A 354 -35.87 5.58 21.41
N ASN A 355 -34.55 5.60 21.29
CA ASN A 355 -33.70 6.68 21.78
C ASN A 355 -33.11 7.55 20.65
N THR A 356 -33.21 7.09 19.41
CA THR A 356 -32.68 7.86 18.25
C THR A 356 -33.59 9.04 17.89
N SER A 357 -32.97 10.11 17.41
CA SER A 357 -33.67 11.27 16.83
C SER A 357 -33.90 11.13 15.32
N LEU A 358 -33.41 10.06 14.71
CA LEU A 358 -33.51 9.77 13.28
C LEU A 358 -34.94 9.25 12.95
N SER A 359 -35.40 9.50 11.74
CA SER A 359 -36.54 8.78 11.17
C SER A 359 -36.19 7.29 10.93
N ASP A 360 -37.20 6.42 10.86
CA ASP A 360 -36.98 5.00 10.61
C ASP A 360 -36.14 4.74 9.34
N ALA A 361 -36.36 5.53 8.29
CA ALA A 361 -35.62 5.40 7.03
C ALA A 361 -34.13 5.82 7.19
N GLU A 362 -33.87 6.90 7.90
CA GLU A 362 -32.49 7.35 8.19
C GLU A 362 -31.77 6.38 9.12
N PHE A 363 -32.49 5.87 10.13
CA PHE A 363 -31.93 4.89 11.06
C PHE A 363 -31.47 3.61 10.31
N GLU A 364 -32.33 3.03 9.48
CA GLU A 364 -31.94 1.83 8.69
C GLU A 364 -30.82 2.16 7.68
N TYR A 365 -30.79 3.36 7.11
CA TYR A 365 -29.73 3.81 6.23
C TYR A 365 -28.38 3.87 6.98
N PHE A 366 -28.30 4.57 8.12
CA PHE A 366 -27.06 4.71 8.88
C PHE A 366 -26.61 3.40 9.53
N LYS A 367 -27.56 2.56 9.95
CA LYS A 367 -27.27 1.22 10.45
C LYS A 367 -26.60 0.36 9.35
N GLY A 368 -27.14 0.38 8.13
CA GLY A 368 -26.55 -0.32 7.00
C GLY A 368 -25.17 0.23 6.59
N LEU A 369 -24.93 1.54 6.77
CA LEU A 369 -23.61 2.11 6.60
C LEU A 369 -22.66 1.65 7.72
N ALA A 370 -23.13 1.61 8.98
CA ALA A 370 -22.30 1.21 10.12
C ALA A 370 -21.87 -0.25 10.02
N GLU A 371 -22.72 -1.15 9.54
CA GLU A 371 -22.35 -2.56 9.31
C GLU A 371 -21.16 -2.71 8.35
N ARG A 372 -20.94 -1.75 7.44
CA ARG A 372 -19.89 -1.79 6.42
C ARG A 372 -18.67 -0.93 6.74
N TYR A 373 -18.91 0.24 7.31
CA TYR A 373 -17.89 1.31 7.37
C TYR A 373 -17.65 1.85 8.78
N ALA A 374 -18.33 1.36 9.82
CA ALA A 374 -18.06 1.78 11.18
C ALA A 374 -16.64 1.40 11.60
N GLY A 375 -16.07 2.22 12.48
CA GLY A 375 -14.74 2.04 13.01
C GLY A 375 -14.04 3.37 13.24
N PHE A 376 -12.93 3.35 13.98
CA PHE A 376 -12.17 4.53 14.33
C PHE A 376 -10.84 4.55 13.55
N LEU A 377 -10.85 5.20 12.39
CA LEU A 377 -9.76 5.18 11.43
C LEU A 377 -8.68 6.19 11.78
N VAL A 378 -7.44 5.86 11.51
CA VAL A 378 -6.30 6.78 11.66
C VAL A 378 -5.69 7.07 10.30
N PHE A 379 -5.58 8.35 9.98
CA PHE A 379 -4.96 8.84 8.75
C PHE A 379 -3.73 9.69 9.04
N ARG A 380 -2.69 9.48 8.25
CA ARG A 380 -1.49 10.33 8.25
C ARG A 380 -1.27 10.93 6.88
N ASP A 381 -1.21 12.26 6.83
CA ASP A 381 -1.02 12.99 5.58
C ASP A 381 -2.01 12.53 4.49
N GLY A 382 -3.28 12.27 4.90
CA GLY A 382 -4.37 11.87 4.03
C GLY A 382 -4.44 10.38 3.65
N LEU A 383 -3.50 9.54 4.12
CA LEU A 383 -3.52 8.10 3.88
C LEU A 383 -3.69 7.30 5.16
N ARG A 384 -4.49 6.23 5.08
CA ARG A 384 -4.81 5.36 6.21
C ARG A 384 -3.57 4.65 6.75
N ILE A 385 -3.50 4.55 8.08
CA ILE A 385 -2.55 3.72 8.80
C ILE A 385 -3.27 2.44 9.22
N LEU A 386 -2.89 1.33 8.62
CA LEU A 386 -3.40 0.01 9.00
C LEU A 386 -2.67 -0.47 10.28
N PRO A 387 -3.29 -1.33 11.14
CA PRO A 387 -4.65 -1.89 11.01
C PRO A 387 -5.75 -1.08 11.72
N TYR A 388 -5.46 0.15 12.18
CA TYR A 388 -6.38 0.92 13.00
C TYR A 388 -7.76 1.10 12.39
N GLY A 389 -8.78 1.01 13.24
CA GLY A 389 -10.17 1.20 12.88
C GLY A 389 -10.82 0.01 12.19
N ARG A 390 -10.20 -1.16 12.17
CA ARG A 390 -10.89 -2.40 11.83
C ARG A 390 -11.72 -2.87 13.02
N THR A 391 -12.78 -3.62 12.74
CA THR A 391 -13.68 -4.16 13.78
C THR A 391 -12.96 -5.10 14.76
N ASP A 392 -11.81 -5.64 14.37
CA ASP A 392 -10.95 -6.50 15.17
C ASP A 392 -9.76 -5.75 15.81
N ASN A 393 -9.68 -4.41 15.66
CA ASN A 393 -8.60 -3.59 16.20
C ASN A 393 -9.15 -2.35 16.92
N ASP A 394 -9.41 -2.49 18.19
CA ASP A 394 -9.83 -1.39 19.08
C ASP A 394 -8.62 -0.68 19.71
N PHE A 395 -7.83 -0.01 18.88
CA PHE A 395 -6.62 0.70 19.30
C PHE A 395 -6.88 1.75 20.39
N PHE A 396 -8.05 2.39 20.37
CA PHE A 396 -8.44 3.41 21.33
C PHE A 396 -9.13 2.85 22.57
N GLU A 397 -9.21 1.52 22.71
CA GLU A 397 -9.85 0.81 23.83
C GLU A 397 -11.31 1.25 24.08
N ILE A 398 -12.04 1.60 23.01
CA ILE A 398 -13.40 2.13 23.11
C ILE A 398 -14.35 1.08 23.68
N ASP A 399 -14.33 -0.13 23.15
CA ASP A 399 -15.17 -1.23 23.61
C ASP A 399 -14.75 -1.71 25.01
N GLU A 400 -13.46 -1.70 25.30
CA GLU A 400 -12.94 -2.03 26.63
C GLU A 400 -13.40 -1.00 27.69
N ARG A 401 -13.28 0.31 27.39
CA ARG A 401 -13.76 1.39 28.29
C ARG A 401 -15.27 1.31 28.47
N ARG A 402 -16.01 1.05 27.41
CA ARG A 402 -17.47 0.84 27.48
C ARG A 402 -17.82 -0.33 28.40
N SER A 403 -17.12 -1.45 28.28
CA SER A 403 -17.35 -2.64 29.11
C SER A 403 -17.09 -2.36 30.59
N ARG A 404 -16.02 -1.62 30.91
CA ARG A 404 -15.68 -1.25 32.30
C ARG A 404 -16.68 -0.29 32.95
N ASN A 405 -17.35 0.56 32.16
CA ASN A 405 -18.26 1.63 32.65
C ASN A 405 -19.75 1.29 32.44
N ALA A 406 -20.14 0.02 32.42
CA ALA A 406 -21.52 -0.46 32.30
C ALA A 406 -22.27 0.01 31.03
N GLY A 407 -21.57 0.48 30.01
CA GLY A 407 -22.06 0.69 28.66
C GLY A 407 -23.02 1.86 28.42
N ARG A 408 -23.36 2.66 29.43
CA ARG A 408 -24.37 3.70 29.31
C ARG A 408 -23.86 5.04 28.74
N GLU A 409 -22.58 5.33 28.89
CA GLU A 409 -21.99 6.64 28.57
C GLU A 409 -21.02 6.59 27.38
N PHE A 410 -20.85 5.42 26.77
CA PHE A 410 -19.89 5.24 25.69
C PHE A 410 -20.54 4.58 24.48
N TRP A 411 -20.29 5.15 23.32
CA TRP A 411 -20.63 4.49 22.06
C TRP A 411 -19.77 3.23 21.89
N ASN A 412 -20.28 2.28 21.14
CA ASN A 412 -19.56 1.10 20.71
C ASN A 412 -18.75 1.44 19.46
N HIS A 413 -17.57 0.86 19.31
CA HIS A 413 -16.73 1.01 18.14
C HIS A 413 -17.49 0.74 16.82
N ARG A 414 -18.49 -0.18 16.82
CA ARG A 414 -19.33 -0.50 15.66
C ARG A 414 -20.47 0.49 15.40
N GLN A 415 -20.66 1.47 16.27
CA GLN A 415 -21.69 2.53 16.15
C GLN A 415 -21.11 3.86 15.68
N MET A 416 -19.78 3.90 15.49
CA MET A 416 -19.06 5.13 15.25
C MET A 416 -18.37 5.11 13.88
N PHE A 417 -18.42 6.24 13.23
CA PHE A 417 -17.59 6.57 12.08
C PHE A 417 -16.52 7.54 12.56
N GLY A 418 -15.39 7.02 13.00
CA GLY A 418 -14.33 7.80 13.62
C GLY A 418 -13.15 8.04 12.71
N ARG A 419 -12.58 9.23 12.80
CA ARG A 419 -11.37 9.63 12.09
C ARG A 419 -10.44 10.39 13.01
N VAL A 420 -9.18 9.95 13.11
CA VAL A 420 -8.07 10.74 13.62
C VAL A 420 -7.15 11.09 12.47
N ALA A 421 -6.91 12.39 12.26
CA ALA A 421 -6.08 12.89 11.18
C ALA A 421 -4.83 13.55 11.73
N ILE A 422 -3.68 12.96 11.44
CA ILE A 422 -2.35 13.45 11.85
C ILE A 422 -1.51 13.84 10.64
N SER A 423 -0.54 14.71 10.85
CA SER A 423 0.52 14.95 9.88
C SER A 423 1.88 14.54 10.45
N ARG A 424 2.76 14.01 9.62
CA ARG A 424 4.12 13.66 10.04
C ARG A 424 4.90 14.89 10.54
N GLN A 425 4.68 16.04 9.91
CA GLN A 425 5.38 17.27 10.26
C GLN A 425 5.04 17.73 11.69
N ARG A 426 3.77 17.63 12.08
CA ARG A 426 3.29 18.07 13.41
C ARG A 426 3.42 16.99 14.48
N ASN A 427 3.45 15.72 14.07
CA ASN A 427 3.51 14.55 14.94
C ASN A 427 4.73 13.65 14.66
N PRO A 428 5.97 14.17 14.79
CA PRO A 428 7.18 13.42 14.45
C PRO A 428 7.46 12.24 15.41
N ASN A 429 6.88 12.25 16.60
CA ASN A 429 7.06 11.22 17.63
C ASN A 429 6.17 9.99 17.40
N LEU A 430 5.09 10.11 16.63
CA LEU A 430 4.28 8.98 16.19
C LEU A 430 5.00 8.26 15.03
N LYS A 431 5.83 7.29 15.36
CA LYS A 431 6.67 6.57 14.40
C LYS A 431 6.01 5.27 13.94
N ASP A 432 6.10 4.96 12.65
CA ASP A 432 5.56 3.72 12.11
C ASP A 432 6.43 2.51 12.44
N LYS A 433 5.79 1.36 12.68
CA LYS A 433 6.46 0.06 12.69
C LYS A 433 7.12 -0.22 11.33
N ALA A 434 8.08 -1.12 11.30
CA ALA A 434 8.82 -1.45 10.07
C ALA A 434 7.90 -1.95 8.94
N GLY A 435 6.92 -2.77 9.27
CA GLY A 435 5.91 -3.32 8.35
C GLY A 435 4.75 -2.36 8.04
N ARG A 436 4.76 -1.12 8.57
CA ARG A 436 3.66 -0.15 8.50
C ARG A 436 2.35 -0.64 9.12
N GLU A 437 2.41 -1.61 10.00
CA GLU A 437 1.27 -2.16 10.74
C GLU A 437 1.05 -1.38 12.04
N GLY A 438 0.79 -0.08 11.93
CA GLY A 438 0.56 0.80 13.06
C GLY A 438 1.80 1.53 13.58
N PHE A 439 1.62 2.21 14.72
CA PHE A 439 2.68 2.94 15.40
C PHE A 439 3.57 2.03 16.24
N LEU A 440 4.81 2.45 16.45
CA LEU A 440 5.64 1.90 17.51
C LEU A 440 4.95 2.20 18.86
N ASP A 441 4.97 1.19 19.73
CA ASP A 441 4.47 1.33 21.11
C ASP A 441 5.45 2.18 21.95
N ASN A 442 5.36 3.49 21.75
CA ASN A 442 6.12 4.49 22.48
C ASN A 442 5.20 5.40 23.31
N ARG A 443 5.78 6.30 24.10
CA ARG A 443 5.01 7.20 24.96
C ARG A 443 4.03 8.06 24.18
N ALA A 444 4.43 8.58 23.02
CA ALA A 444 3.55 9.41 22.19
C ALA A 444 2.33 8.65 21.66
N ALA A 445 2.46 7.35 21.38
CA ALA A 445 1.33 6.53 20.94
C ALA A 445 0.38 6.12 22.07
N LYS A 446 0.78 6.33 23.36
CA LYS A 446 -0.01 6.01 24.56
C LYS A 446 -0.72 7.21 25.19
N VAL A 447 -0.43 8.40 24.71
CA VAL A 447 -1.09 9.65 25.14
C VAL A 447 -2.39 9.86 24.38
#